data_0594e479581f784626b701f7d742e447
#
_entry.id   0594e479581f784626b701f7d742e447
#
_cell.length_a   1.000
_cell.length_b   1.000
_cell.length_c   1.000
_cell.angle_alpha   90.00
_cell.angle_beta   90.00
_cell.angle_gamma   90.00
#
_symmetry.space_group_name_H-M   'P 1'
#
loop_
_entity.id
_entity.type
_entity.pdbx_description
1 polymer ?
#
loop_
_entity_poly.entity_id
_entity_poly.type
_entity_poly.pdbx_seq_one_letter_code
_entity_poly.pdbx_strand_id
1 'polypeptide(L)' 'MEVLQGTIERIVFENPENGYVIARLDSRSSPGELITIVGNLASINPGESVALKGLWINNPKYGRQFQIEQYETVL' A
#
# COMPACT_ATOMS: atom_id res chain seq x y z
N MET A 1 14.89 -3.52 3.99
CA MET A 1 13.66 -2.94 3.45
C MET A 1 13.18 -3.78 2.27
N GLU A 2 11.92 -4.12 2.23
CA GLU A 2 11.38 -4.91 1.13
C GLU A 2 10.72 -4.03 0.10
N VAL A 3 10.58 -4.55 -1.11
CA VAL A 3 9.98 -3.84 -2.24
C VAL A 3 8.75 -4.60 -2.69
N LEU A 4 7.64 -3.90 -2.87
CA LEU A 4 6.44 -4.42 -3.48
C LEU A 4 6.08 -3.57 -4.68
N GLN A 5 5.56 -4.22 -5.72
CA GLN A 5 5.10 -3.52 -6.91
C GLN A 5 3.75 -4.05 -7.31
N GLY A 6 2.84 -3.17 -7.65
CA GLY A 6 1.50 -3.57 -8.04
C GLY A 6 0.61 -2.39 -8.32
N THR A 7 -0.69 -2.67 -8.38
CA THR A 7 -1.70 -1.67 -8.69
C THR A 7 -2.58 -1.47 -7.47
N ILE A 8 -2.90 -0.22 -7.17
CA ILE A 8 -3.82 0.12 -6.08
C ILE A 8 -5.22 -0.33 -6.48
N GLU A 9 -5.76 -1.29 -5.75
CA GLU A 9 -7.09 -1.79 -5.99
C GLU A 9 -8.15 -0.81 -5.48
N ARG A 10 -7.98 -0.38 -4.23
CA ARG A 10 -8.89 0.60 -3.62
C ARG A 10 -8.25 1.18 -2.35
N ILE A 11 -8.76 2.34 -1.94
CA ILE A 11 -8.38 2.97 -0.69
C ILE A 11 -9.44 2.61 0.36
N VAL A 12 -9.00 2.02 1.47
CA VAL A 12 -9.89 1.58 2.54
C VAL A 12 -10.15 2.72 3.51
N PHE A 13 -9.12 3.51 3.80
CA PHE A 13 -9.20 4.61 4.75
C PHE A 13 -8.20 5.68 4.37
N GLU A 14 -8.59 6.94 4.51
CA GLU A 14 -7.70 8.06 4.27
C GLU A 14 -7.95 9.13 5.33
N ASN A 15 -6.87 9.58 5.98
CA ASN A 15 -6.95 10.68 6.93
C ASN A 15 -6.32 11.92 6.30
N PRO A 16 -7.12 12.91 5.88
CA PRO A 16 -6.58 14.08 5.19
C PRO A 16 -5.73 14.99 6.06
N GLU A 17 -5.85 14.88 7.38
CA GLU A 17 -5.08 15.74 8.28
C GLU A 17 -3.61 15.39 8.31
N ASN A 18 -3.27 14.10 8.24
CA ASN A 18 -1.88 13.65 8.30
C ASN A 18 -1.43 12.89 7.08
N GLY A 19 -2.31 12.71 6.08
CA GLY A 19 -1.97 11.98 4.88
C GLY A 19 -1.87 10.47 5.04
N TYR A 20 -2.31 9.93 6.17
CA TYR A 20 -2.25 8.51 6.45
C TYR A 20 -3.31 7.78 5.64
N VAL A 21 -2.88 6.73 4.94
CA VAL A 21 -3.75 5.97 4.03
C VAL A 21 -3.61 4.49 4.30
N ILE A 22 -4.73 3.79 4.30
CA ILE A 22 -4.79 2.33 4.30
C ILE A 22 -5.44 1.92 2.99
N ALA A 23 -4.74 1.13 2.20
CA ALA A 23 -5.21 0.73 0.88
C ALA A 23 -4.96 -0.75 0.63
N ARG A 24 -5.59 -1.27 -0.42
CA ARG A 24 -5.38 -2.64 -0.88
C ARG A 24 -4.58 -2.60 -2.16
N LEU A 25 -3.50 -3.34 -2.20
CA LEU A 25 -2.61 -3.44 -3.34
C LEU A 25 -2.76 -4.80 -4.01
N ASP A 26 -2.98 -4.80 -5.32
CA ASP A 26 -2.94 -6.02 -6.13
C ASP A 26 -1.50 -6.22 -6.57
N SER A 27 -0.79 -7.12 -5.90
CA SER A 27 0.64 -7.34 -6.12
C SER A 27 0.90 -8.01 -7.47
N ARG A 28 1.92 -7.54 -8.18
CA ARG A 28 2.32 -8.15 -9.44
C ARG A 28 2.86 -9.56 -9.28
N SER A 29 3.50 -9.85 -8.15
CA SER A 29 4.09 -11.17 -7.90
C SER A 29 3.04 -12.21 -7.48
N SER A 30 1.87 -11.76 -7.06
CA SER A 30 0.79 -12.65 -6.63
C SER A 30 -0.55 -12.11 -7.13
N PRO A 31 -0.83 -12.20 -8.44
CA PRO A 31 -2.07 -11.66 -8.99
C PRO A 31 -3.30 -12.24 -8.30
N GLY A 32 -4.25 -11.38 -8.00
CA GLY A 32 -5.47 -11.77 -7.31
C GLY A 32 -5.36 -11.79 -5.79
N GLU A 33 -4.17 -11.64 -5.24
CA GLU A 33 -3.97 -11.54 -3.79
C GLU A 33 -3.81 -10.08 -3.40
N LEU A 34 -4.72 -9.60 -2.56
CA LEU A 34 -4.68 -8.21 -2.11
C LEU A 34 -3.87 -8.09 -0.83
N ILE A 35 -2.95 -7.14 -0.83
CA ILE A 35 -2.10 -6.86 0.32
C ILE A 35 -2.55 -5.55 0.94
N THR A 36 -2.73 -5.54 2.26
CA THR A 36 -3.03 -4.29 2.97
C THR A 36 -1.75 -3.48 3.12
N ILE A 37 -1.76 -2.27 2.60
CA ILE A 37 -0.62 -1.35 2.69
C ILE A 37 -1.03 -0.13 3.51
N VAL A 38 -0.12 0.37 4.34
CA VAL A 38 -0.37 1.51 5.22
C VAL A 38 0.80 2.48 5.15
N GLY A 39 0.50 3.74 5.24
CA GLY A 39 1.53 4.78 5.25
C GLY A 39 1.03 6.13 4.79
N ASN A 40 1.94 7.07 4.66
CA ASN A 40 1.62 8.41 4.16
C ASN A 40 1.66 8.42 2.64
N LEU A 41 0.49 8.27 2.02
CA LEU A 41 0.35 8.13 0.57
C LEU A 41 -0.61 9.18 0.03
N ALA A 42 -0.31 10.43 0.30
CA ALA A 42 -1.25 11.53 0.05
C ALA A 42 -1.68 11.69 -1.41
N SER A 43 -0.93 11.14 -2.34
CA SER A 43 -1.16 11.38 -3.77
C SER A 43 -1.51 10.14 -4.58
N ILE A 44 -1.86 9.04 -3.92
CA ILE A 44 -2.21 7.83 -4.67
C ILE A 44 -3.70 7.77 -4.96
N ASN A 45 -4.02 7.12 -6.08
CA ASN A 45 -5.41 6.92 -6.50
C ASN A 45 -5.63 5.46 -6.89
N PRO A 46 -6.87 4.95 -6.75
CA PRO A 46 -7.18 3.61 -7.24
C PRO A 46 -6.84 3.48 -8.72
N GLY A 47 -6.30 2.34 -9.10
CA GLY A 47 -5.91 2.06 -10.47
C GLY A 47 -4.49 2.46 -10.82
N GLU A 48 -3.79 3.17 -9.95
CA GLU A 48 -2.39 3.53 -10.20
C GLU A 48 -1.45 2.36 -9.93
N SER A 49 -0.42 2.24 -10.77
CA SER A 49 0.66 1.30 -10.54
C SER A 49 1.74 1.97 -9.72
N VAL A 50 2.18 1.30 -8.65
CA VAL A 50 3.15 1.88 -7.71
C VAL A 50 4.23 0.87 -7.37
N ALA A 51 5.40 1.39 -7.02
CA ALA A 51 6.48 0.63 -6.43
C ALA A 51 6.68 1.13 -5.01
N LEU A 52 6.64 0.23 -4.06
CA LEU A 52 6.66 0.56 -2.63
C LEU A 52 7.88 -0.04 -1.98
N LYS A 53 8.46 0.69 -1.04
CA LYS A 53 9.54 0.18 -0.19
C LYS A 53 9.13 0.33 1.26
N GLY A 54 9.32 -0.70 2.02
CA GLY A 54 8.96 -0.66 3.44
C GLY A 54 9.19 -1.98 4.14
N LEU A 55 8.44 -2.18 5.21
CA LEU A 55 8.59 -3.33 6.09
C LEU A 55 7.24 -3.99 6.32
N TRP A 56 7.27 -5.30 6.45
CA TRP A 56 6.09 -6.04 6.88
C TRP A 56 5.89 -5.84 8.38
N ILE A 57 4.66 -5.52 8.76
CA ILE A 57 4.28 -5.45 10.16
C ILE A 57 3.14 -6.41 10.41
N ASN A 58 2.98 -6.84 11.65
CA ASN A 58 1.92 -7.75 12.04
C ASN A 58 1.01 -7.01 13.02
N ASN A 59 -0.18 -6.66 12.54
CA ASN A 59 -1.17 -5.98 13.35
C ASN A 59 -2.01 -7.03 14.08
N PRO A 60 -2.09 -6.99 15.40
CA PRO A 60 -2.84 -8.02 16.14
C PRO A 60 -4.33 -8.06 15.82
N LYS A 61 -4.87 -6.97 15.29
CA LYS A 61 -6.29 -6.90 14.96
C LYS A 61 -6.57 -7.25 13.50
N TYR A 62 -5.72 -6.78 12.58
CA TYR A 62 -5.97 -6.90 11.15
C TYR A 62 -5.03 -7.85 10.43
N GLY A 63 -4.04 -8.40 11.13
CA GLY A 63 -3.08 -9.32 10.55
C GLY A 63 -1.91 -8.62 9.89
N ARG A 64 -1.38 -9.25 8.85
CA ARG A 64 -0.16 -8.79 8.21
C ARG A 64 -0.42 -7.57 7.31
N GLN A 65 0.39 -6.55 7.47
CA GLN A 65 0.30 -5.32 6.68
C GLN A 65 1.70 -4.91 6.21
N PHE A 66 1.76 -4.16 5.11
CA PHE A 66 3.01 -3.62 4.61
C PHE A 66 3.07 -2.14 4.95
N GLN A 67 3.99 -1.77 5.83
CA GLN A 67 4.20 -0.37 6.21
C GLN A 67 5.13 0.29 5.23
N ILE A 68 4.65 1.33 4.54
CA ILE A 68 5.38 1.99 3.47
C ILE A 68 6.30 3.06 4.03
N GLU A 69 7.58 3.00 3.64
CA GLU A 69 8.56 4.04 3.96
C GLU A 69 8.76 4.99 2.78
N GLN A 70 8.74 4.44 1.57
CA GLN A 70 8.89 5.21 0.34
C GLN A 70 8.02 4.62 -0.74
N TYR A 71 7.55 5.45 -1.65
CA TYR A 71 6.80 4.97 -2.80
C TYR A 71 7.07 5.83 -4.02
N GLU A 72 6.85 5.23 -5.19
CA GLU A 72 6.90 5.93 -6.48
C GLU A 72 5.79 5.41 -7.37
N THR A 73 5.23 6.32 -8.18
CA THR A 73 4.26 5.93 -9.20
C THR A 73 5.01 5.37 -10.40
N VAL A 74 4.57 4.24 -10.90
CA VAL A 74 5.16 3.57 -12.06
C VAL A 74 4.29 3.87 -13.27
N LEU A 75 4.92 4.38 -14.32
CA LEU A 75 4.22 4.71 -15.57
C LEU A 75 4.26 3.55 -16.56
#